data_8fe68222484c4d5eeec3e5ac6cf6a94a
#
_entry.id   8fe68222484c4d5eeec3e5ac6cf6a94a
#
_cell.length_a   1.000
_cell.length_b   1.000
_cell.length_c   1.000
_cell.angle_alpha   90.00
_cell.angle_beta   90.00
_cell.angle_gamma   90.00
#
_symmetry.space_group_name_H-M   'P 1'
#
loop_
_entity.id
_entity.type
_entity.pdbx_description
1 polymer ?
#
loop_
_entity_poly.entity_id
_entity_poly.type
_entity_poly.pdbx_seq_one_letter_code
_entity_poly.pdbx_strand_id
1 'polypeptide(L)'
;MPAPPRPDPALVGRVAARYAAEGRFARGFVAGKLRRDPASAAILHAAGAEGFGSVVDLGCGRGQLAVALLLAGAASAVTGIEAAPTQAAQAARAGAGLPLRVIRRDLAADPRVPAADTVLIVDLLYQLPTPAQLVLLRAAAAAARQRVLIRALDPGAGARAALTLGWERLSRRLSPHAGAVVNPRPPAEAAAILRDAGFVVTIAPCHAGTPFANVLITASRPAVPSPPAVPGCCPRARPGTRHNPPAP
;
A
#
# COMPACT_ATOMS: atom_id res chain seq x y z
N MET A 1 12.71 15.85 -5.82
CA MET A 1 13.27 14.48 -5.85
C MET A 1 13.14 13.93 -7.27
N PRO A 2 14.11 13.19 -7.80
CA PRO A 2 13.98 12.51 -9.08
C PRO A 2 12.81 11.51 -9.02
N ALA A 3 12.20 11.22 -10.18
CA ALA A 3 11.15 10.22 -10.27
C ALA A 3 11.69 8.84 -9.87
N PRO A 4 10.93 8.00 -9.14
CA PRO A 4 11.37 6.67 -8.79
C PRO A 4 11.58 5.82 -10.06
N PRO A 5 12.53 4.88 -10.04
CA PRO A 5 12.77 3.99 -11.16
C PRO A 5 11.52 3.18 -11.48
N ARG A 6 11.29 2.92 -12.77
CA ARG A 6 10.17 2.07 -13.20
C ARG A 6 10.33 0.66 -12.64
N PRO A 7 9.22 -0.06 -12.38
CA PRO A 7 9.31 -1.45 -11.96
C PRO A 7 10.06 -2.29 -13.00
N ASP A 8 10.85 -3.27 -12.51
CA ASP A 8 11.58 -4.20 -13.34
C ASP A 8 10.64 -4.88 -14.37
N PRO A 9 10.96 -4.87 -15.67
CA PRO A 9 10.19 -5.54 -16.70
C PRO A 9 9.95 -7.04 -16.42
N ALA A 10 10.92 -7.73 -15.81
CA ALA A 10 10.78 -9.13 -15.42
C ALA A 10 9.72 -9.30 -14.31
N LEU A 11 9.69 -8.42 -13.32
CA LEU A 11 8.64 -8.39 -12.29
C LEU A 11 7.28 -8.17 -12.94
N VAL A 12 7.16 -7.17 -13.83
CA VAL A 12 5.89 -6.90 -14.54
C VAL A 12 5.43 -8.12 -15.34
N GLY A 13 6.35 -8.82 -16.00
CA GLY A 13 6.06 -10.06 -16.73
C GLY A 13 5.53 -11.17 -15.82
N ARG A 14 6.18 -11.39 -14.67
CA ARG A 14 5.74 -12.39 -13.66
C ARG A 14 4.36 -12.06 -13.10
N VAL A 15 4.10 -10.78 -12.77
CA VAL A 15 2.77 -10.37 -12.30
C VAL A 15 1.73 -10.58 -13.39
N ALA A 16 1.98 -10.12 -14.62
CA ALA A 16 1.04 -10.26 -15.74
C ALA A 16 0.72 -11.73 -16.07
N ALA A 17 1.66 -12.64 -15.90
CA ALA A 17 1.45 -14.08 -16.11
C ALA A 17 0.38 -14.64 -15.16
N ARG A 18 0.25 -14.11 -13.96
CA ARG A 18 -0.77 -14.51 -12.98
C ARG A 18 -2.22 -14.21 -13.43
N TYR A 19 -2.38 -13.35 -14.43
CA TYR A 19 -3.68 -12.98 -15.00
C TYR A 19 -3.95 -13.68 -16.35
N ALA A 20 -3.21 -14.74 -16.68
CA ALA A 20 -3.37 -15.44 -17.96
C ALA A 20 -4.80 -16.01 -18.13
N ALA A 21 -5.38 -16.57 -17.08
CA ALA A 21 -6.74 -17.12 -17.08
C ALA A 21 -7.84 -16.03 -17.12
N GLU A 22 -7.51 -14.76 -16.84
CA GLU A 22 -8.45 -13.63 -16.85
C GLU A 22 -8.64 -13.00 -18.24
N GLY A 23 -7.98 -13.56 -19.25
CA GLY A 23 -8.02 -13.11 -20.64
C GLY A 23 -7.00 -12.01 -20.97
N ARG A 24 -6.84 -11.78 -22.29
CA ARG A 24 -5.81 -10.87 -22.81
C ARG A 24 -5.97 -9.42 -22.34
N PHE A 25 -7.22 -8.98 -22.16
CA PHE A 25 -7.50 -7.62 -21.70
C PHE A 25 -7.02 -7.40 -20.25
N ALA A 26 -7.40 -8.26 -19.31
CA ALA A 26 -7.00 -8.15 -17.91
C ALA A 26 -5.47 -8.22 -17.76
N ARG A 27 -4.83 -9.16 -18.46
CA ARG A 27 -3.38 -9.30 -18.50
C ARG A 27 -2.70 -8.03 -19.04
N GLY A 28 -3.19 -7.50 -20.16
CA GLY A 28 -2.66 -6.26 -20.77
C GLY A 28 -2.86 -5.05 -19.89
N PHE A 29 -4.03 -4.91 -19.25
CA PHE A 29 -4.33 -3.84 -18.32
C PHE A 29 -3.36 -3.85 -17.11
N VAL A 30 -3.19 -5.00 -16.48
CA VAL A 30 -2.29 -5.15 -15.32
C VAL A 30 -0.85 -4.80 -15.69
N ALA A 31 -0.34 -5.34 -16.79
CA ALA A 31 1.00 -5.03 -17.28
C ALA A 31 1.17 -3.55 -17.61
N GLY A 32 0.17 -2.97 -18.27
CA GLY A 32 0.15 -1.55 -18.63
C GLY A 32 0.13 -0.63 -17.40
N LYS A 33 -0.71 -0.94 -16.42
CA LYS A 33 -0.80 -0.17 -15.17
C LYS A 33 0.53 -0.24 -14.40
N LEU A 34 1.10 -1.41 -14.19
CA LEU A 34 2.38 -1.54 -13.49
C LEU A 34 3.54 -0.81 -14.18
N ARG A 35 3.58 -0.81 -15.53
CA ARG A 35 4.67 -0.14 -16.28
C ARG A 35 4.54 1.37 -16.28
N ARG A 36 3.31 1.92 -16.34
CA ARG A 36 3.07 3.33 -16.65
C ARG A 36 2.58 4.13 -15.46
N ASP A 37 2.02 3.49 -14.44
CA ASP A 37 1.50 4.18 -13.26
C ASP A 37 2.65 4.55 -12.31
N PRO A 38 2.94 5.85 -12.12
CA PRO A 38 3.99 6.31 -11.21
C PRO A 38 3.81 5.84 -9.78
N ALA A 39 2.56 5.59 -9.35
CA ALA A 39 2.31 5.13 -7.99
C ALA A 39 2.86 3.72 -7.74
N SER A 40 2.71 2.80 -8.71
CA SER A 40 3.27 1.46 -8.59
C SER A 40 4.79 1.49 -8.40
N ALA A 41 5.48 2.35 -9.19
CA ALA A 41 6.92 2.55 -9.08
C ALA A 41 7.30 3.18 -7.73
N ALA A 42 6.58 4.24 -7.32
CA ALA A 42 6.86 4.96 -6.09
C ALA A 42 6.65 4.08 -4.84
N ILE A 43 5.58 3.28 -4.82
CA ILE A 43 5.28 2.38 -3.70
C ILE A 43 6.30 1.25 -3.63
N LEU A 44 6.64 0.60 -4.75
CA LEU A 44 7.68 -0.43 -4.77
C LEU A 44 9.04 0.12 -4.32
N HIS A 45 9.39 1.34 -4.74
CA HIS A 45 10.62 2.01 -4.31
C HIS A 45 10.60 2.37 -2.82
N ALA A 46 9.44 2.83 -2.29
CA ALA A 46 9.28 3.20 -0.88
C ALA A 46 9.38 2.00 0.09
N ALA A 47 9.26 0.76 -0.39
CA ALA A 47 9.50 -0.43 0.41
C ALA A 47 10.96 -0.49 0.89
N GLY A 48 11.92 -0.01 0.08
CA GLY A 48 13.34 -0.05 0.42
C GLY A 48 13.86 -1.48 0.63
N ALA A 49 14.97 -1.61 1.32
CA ALA A 49 15.57 -2.91 1.65
C ALA A 49 14.82 -3.66 2.77
N GLU A 50 14.17 -2.92 3.68
CA GLU A 50 13.46 -3.50 4.83
C GLU A 50 12.07 -4.05 4.46
N GLY A 51 11.53 -3.65 3.32
CA GLY A 51 10.17 -4.00 2.91
C GLY A 51 9.09 -3.26 3.72
N PHE A 52 7.85 -3.70 3.53
CA PHE A 52 6.66 -3.17 4.21
C PHE A 52 6.15 -4.06 5.35
N GLY A 53 6.77 -5.24 5.58
CA GLY A 53 6.22 -6.23 6.51
C GLY A 53 4.88 -6.77 6.02
N SER A 54 3.92 -6.91 6.93
CA SER A 54 2.53 -7.21 6.60
C SER A 54 1.83 -5.96 6.02
N VAL A 55 1.04 -6.15 4.95
CA VAL A 55 0.37 -5.05 4.23
C VAL A 55 -1.14 -5.26 4.21
N VAL A 56 -1.90 -4.19 4.43
CA VAL A 56 -3.31 -4.11 4.06
C VAL A 56 -3.47 -3.14 2.90
N ASP A 57 -4.04 -3.60 1.79
CA ASP A 57 -4.31 -2.82 0.58
C ASP A 57 -5.81 -2.54 0.48
N LEU A 58 -6.20 -1.29 0.79
CA LEU A 58 -7.58 -0.84 0.82
C LEU A 58 -8.04 -0.42 -0.60
N GLY A 59 -9.02 -1.11 -1.13
CA GLY A 59 -9.44 -0.96 -2.52
C GLY A 59 -8.43 -1.59 -3.49
N CYS A 60 -7.99 -2.81 -3.20
CA CYS A 60 -6.91 -3.46 -3.94
C CYS A 60 -7.23 -3.73 -5.42
N GLY A 61 -8.47 -3.57 -5.83
CA GLY A 61 -8.92 -3.83 -7.18
C GLY A 61 -8.63 -5.26 -7.61
N ARG A 62 -7.96 -5.42 -8.74
CA ARG A 62 -7.54 -6.74 -9.26
C ARG A 62 -6.33 -7.34 -8.53
N GLY A 63 -5.78 -6.65 -7.53
CA GLY A 63 -4.66 -7.13 -6.71
C GLY A 63 -3.28 -7.04 -7.38
N GLN A 64 -3.12 -6.33 -8.50
CA GLN A 64 -1.85 -6.28 -9.22
C GLN A 64 -0.70 -5.66 -8.40
N LEU A 65 -0.99 -4.67 -7.56
CA LEU A 65 0.01 -4.08 -6.68
C LEU A 65 0.38 -5.05 -5.55
N ALA A 66 -0.60 -5.68 -4.93
CA ALA A 66 -0.40 -6.70 -3.90
C ALA A 66 0.48 -7.87 -4.40
N VAL A 67 0.15 -8.40 -5.59
CA VAL A 67 0.95 -9.46 -6.25
C VAL A 67 2.37 -8.96 -6.57
N ALA A 68 2.52 -7.72 -7.04
CA ALA A 68 3.84 -7.14 -7.33
C ALA A 68 4.70 -7.01 -6.06
N LEU A 69 4.13 -6.52 -4.96
CA LEU A 69 4.82 -6.40 -3.67
C LEU A 69 5.31 -7.77 -3.16
N LEU A 70 4.46 -8.80 -3.25
CA LEU A 70 4.82 -10.15 -2.82
C LEU A 70 5.91 -10.76 -3.72
N LEU A 71 5.79 -10.66 -5.04
CA LEU A 71 6.78 -11.21 -5.98
C LEU A 71 8.11 -10.44 -5.97
N ALA A 72 8.11 -9.19 -5.54
CA ALA A 72 9.32 -8.39 -5.32
C ALA A 72 9.97 -8.64 -3.96
N GLY A 73 9.35 -9.41 -3.06
CA GLY A 73 9.80 -9.54 -1.68
C GLY A 73 9.62 -8.26 -0.84
N ALA A 74 8.85 -7.30 -1.35
CA ALA A 74 8.60 -6.01 -0.69
C ALA A 74 7.54 -6.08 0.42
N ALA A 75 6.77 -7.17 0.49
CA ALA A 75 5.84 -7.48 1.57
C ALA A 75 5.94 -8.96 1.96
N SER A 76 5.80 -9.26 3.25
CA SER A 76 5.77 -10.63 3.77
C SER A 76 4.41 -11.30 3.59
N ALA A 77 3.34 -10.52 3.71
CA ALA A 77 1.96 -10.94 3.48
C ALA A 77 1.11 -9.72 3.10
N VAL A 78 0.05 -9.94 2.30
CA VAL A 78 -0.89 -8.88 1.94
C VAL A 78 -2.32 -9.31 2.22
N THR A 79 -3.11 -8.41 2.83
CA THR A 79 -4.57 -8.53 2.88
C THR A 79 -5.18 -7.45 2.00
N GLY A 80 -5.72 -7.84 0.84
CA GLY A 80 -6.46 -6.94 -0.04
C GLY A 80 -7.93 -6.84 0.37
N ILE A 81 -8.49 -5.63 0.39
CA ILE A 81 -9.92 -5.40 0.62
C ILE A 81 -10.49 -4.76 -0.65
N GLU A 82 -11.55 -5.37 -1.20
CA GLU A 82 -12.19 -4.92 -2.45
C GLU A 82 -13.70 -5.16 -2.40
N ALA A 83 -14.46 -4.15 -2.81
CA ALA A 83 -15.94 -4.21 -2.83
C ALA A 83 -16.47 -4.97 -4.04
N ALA A 84 -15.86 -4.76 -5.21
CA ALA A 84 -16.31 -5.33 -6.47
C ALA A 84 -16.03 -6.84 -6.54
N PRO A 85 -17.08 -7.70 -6.64
CA PRO A 85 -16.92 -9.16 -6.55
C PRO A 85 -16.00 -9.72 -7.65
N THR A 86 -16.10 -9.20 -8.87
CA THR A 86 -15.28 -9.65 -9.99
C THR A 86 -13.80 -9.32 -9.77
N GLN A 87 -13.49 -8.12 -9.28
CA GLN A 87 -12.10 -7.69 -9.03
C GLN A 87 -11.51 -8.45 -7.84
N ALA A 88 -12.27 -8.61 -6.76
CA ALA A 88 -11.86 -9.41 -5.60
C ALA A 88 -11.55 -10.87 -5.99
N ALA A 89 -12.39 -11.48 -6.82
CA ALA A 89 -12.16 -12.84 -7.31
C ALA A 89 -10.90 -12.93 -8.20
N GLN A 90 -10.66 -11.93 -9.06
CA GLN A 90 -9.44 -11.87 -9.88
C GLN A 90 -8.19 -11.71 -9.02
N ALA A 91 -8.24 -10.84 -8.00
CA ALA A 91 -7.15 -10.67 -7.05
C ALA A 91 -6.83 -11.98 -6.31
N ALA A 92 -7.87 -12.69 -5.83
CA ALA A 92 -7.71 -13.97 -5.14
C ALA A 92 -7.05 -15.04 -6.04
N ARG A 93 -7.51 -15.15 -7.31
CA ARG A 93 -6.92 -16.09 -8.27
C ARG A 93 -5.48 -15.74 -8.62
N ALA A 94 -5.20 -14.46 -8.88
CA ALA A 94 -3.84 -14.00 -9.16
C ALA A 94 -2.89 -14.21 -8.00
N GLY A 95 -3.41 -14.14 -6.76
CA GLY A 95 -2.68 -14.39 -5.53
C GLY A 95 -2.53 -15.86 -5.13
N ALA A 96 -3.10 -16.81 -5.89
CA ALA A 96 -3.05 -18.23 -5.52
C ALA A 96 -1.59 -18.71 -5.29
N GLY A 97 -1.33 -19.35 -4.15
CA GLY A 97 0.02 -19.79 -3.75
C GLY A 97 0.97 -18.67 -3.29
N LEU A 98 0.49 -17.43 -3.17
CA LEU A 98 1.18 -16.33 -2.49
C LEU A 98 0.51 -16.06 -1.14
N PRO A 99 1.20 -15.43 -0.18
CA PRO A 99 0.60 -14.99 1.10
C PRO A 99 -0.32 -13.77 0.89
N LEU A 100 -1.30 -13.90 -0.01
CA LEU A 100 -2.34 -12.93 -0.34
C LEU A 100 -3.70 -13.44 0.14
N ARG A 101 -4.31 -12.71 1.06
CA ARG A 101 -5.71 -12.89 1.45
C ARG A 101 -6.54 -11.77 0.84
N VAL A 102 -7.68 -12.10 0.23
CA VAL A 102 -8.61 -11.10 -0.30
C VAL A 102 -9.92 -11.16 0.50
N ILE A 103 -10.37 -10.00 0.98
CA ILE A 103 -11.62 -9.82 1.71
C ILE A 103 -12.56 -8.99 0.84
N ARG A 104 -13.72 -9.55 0.49
CA ARG A 104 -14.76 -8.78 -0.18
C ARG A 104 -15.49 -7.93 0.86
N ARG A 105 -15.36 -6.60 0.74
CA ARG A 105 -15.98 -5.63 1.66
C ARG A 105 -16.10 -4.26 1.02
N ASP A 106 -17.25 -3.60 1.26
CA ASP A 106 -17.44 -2.20 0.94
C ASP A 106 -16.94 -1.34 2.10
N LEU A 107 -15.83 -0.64 1.89
CA LEU A 107 -15.20 0.22 2.89
C LEU A 107 -15.97 1.50 3.18
N ALA A 108 -16.95 1.88 2.33
CA ALA A 108 -17.85 2.99 2.62
C ALA A 108 -18.88 2.61 3.70
N ALA A 109 -19.34 1.36 3.70
CA ALA A 109 -20.32 0.84 4.65
C ALA A 109 -19.66 0.19 5.89
N ASP A 110 -18.51 -0.46 5.70
CA ASP A 110 -17.77 -1.16 6.76
C ASP A 110 -16.27 -0.80 6.71
N PRO A 111 -15.85 0.28 7.39
CA PRO A 111 -14.50 0.82 7.34
C PRO A 111 -13.50 0.07 8.22
N ARG A 112 -13.79 -1.15 8.68
CA ARG A 112 -12.87 -1.94 9.51
C ARG A 112 -11.60 -2.30 8.74
N VAL A 113 -10.44 -1.92 9.28
CA VAL A 113 -9.12 -2.18 8.71
C VAL A 113 -8.38 -3.15 9.63
N PRO A 114 -7.94 -4.32 9.13
CA PRO A 114 -7.09 -5.22 9.91
C PRO A 114 -5.76 -4.56 10.27
N ALA A 115 -5.22 -4.88 11.45
CA ALA A 115 -3.91 -4.38 11.85
C ALA A 115 -2.80 -4.97 10.96
N ALA A 116 -1.88 -4.11 10.51
CA ALA A 116 -0.75 -4.47 9.68
C ALA A 116 0.43 -3.53 9.93
N ASP A 117 1.61 -3.89 9.44
CA ASP A 117 2.76 -3.01 9.51
C ASP A 117 2.59 -1.81 8.59
N THR A 118 2.02 -2.04 7.41
CA THR A 118 1.77 -1.01 6.40
C THR A 118 0.33 -1.05 5.90
N VAL A 119 -0.31 0.12 5.76
CA VAL A 119 -1.61 0.26 5.10
C VAL A 119 -1.44 1.07 3.82
N LEU A 120 -1.97 0.54 2.71
CA LEU A 120 -1.99 1.21 1.40
C LEU A 120 -3.41 1.66 1.07
N ILE A 121 -3.54 2.87 0.52
CA ILE A 121 -4.78 3.42 -0.02
C ILE A 121 -4.45 4.03 -1.38
N VAL A 122 -4.69 3.27 -2.45
CA VAL A 122 -4.33 3.70 -3.81
C VAL A 122 -5.58 3.92 -4.63
N ASP A 123 -5.80 5.17 -5.06
CA ASP A 123 -6.94 5.58 -5.90
C ASP A 123 -8.33 5.26 -5.30
N LEU A 124 -8.47 5.18 -3.97
CA LEU A 124 -9.72 4.84 -3.31
C LEU A 124 -10.42 6.05 -2.70
N LEU A 125 -9.71 6.89 -1.91
CA LEU A 125 -10.36 7.89 -1.06
C LEU A 125 -11.32 8.81 -1.82
N TYR A 126 -10.89 9.36 -2.95
CA TYR A 126 -11.72 10.27 -3.75
C TYR A 126 -12.97 9.61 -4.37
N GLN A 127 -13.08 8.29 -4.22
CA GLN A 127 -14.24 7.51 -4.67
C GLN A 127 -15.31 7.37 -3.59
N LEU A 128 -15.02 7.81 -2.36
CA LEU A 128 -15.92 7.70 -1.22
C LEU A 128 -16.57 9.04 -0.88
N PRO A 129 -17.77 9.05 -0.28
CA PRO A 129 -18.34 10.25 0.35
C PRO A 129 -17.41 10.80 1.44
N THR A 130 -17.41 12.12 1.62
CA THR A 130 -16.52 12.79 2.61
C THR A 130 -16.55 12.16 4.00
N PRO A 131 -17.70 11.85 4.61
CA PRO A 131 -17.71 11.23 5.93
C PRO A 131 -16.99 9.89 5.95
N ALA A 132 -17.21 9.05 4.92
CA ALA A 132 -16.56 7.75 4.79
C ALA A 132 -15.03 7.87 4.60
N GLN A 133 -14.56 8.87 3.83
CA GLN A 133 -13.12 9.14 3.70
C GLN A 133 -12.47 9.40 5.05
N LEU A 134 -13.07 10.26 5.89
CA LEU A 134 -12.54 10.64 7.19
C LEU A 134 -12.49 9.47 8.16
N VAL A 135 -13.56 8.67 8.18
CA VAL A 135 -13.63 7.47 9.03
C VAL A 135 -12.59 6.44 8.58
N LEU A 136 -12.48 6.18 7.28
CA LEU A 136 -11.50 5.23 6.74
C LEU A 136 -10.06 5.66 6.98
N LEU A 137 -9.75 6.96 6.86
CA LEU A 137 -8.42 7.50 7.15
C LEU A 137 -8.03 7.28 8.62
N ARG A 138 -8.94 7.56 9.56
CA ARG A 138 -8.70 7.29 10.99
C ARG A 138 -8.54 5.80 11.27
N ALA A 139 -9.36 4.96 10.67
CA ALA A 139 -9.25 3.51 10.80
C ALA A 139 -7.92 2.98 10.23
N ALA A 140 -7.47 3.49 9.08
CA ALA A 140 -6.18 3.16 8.49
C ALA A 140 -5.01 3.58 9.39
N ALA A 141 -5.05 4.81 9.94
CA ALA A 141 -4.04 5.30 10.86
C ALA A 141 -3.96 4.47 12.16
N ALA A 142 -5.12 4.04 12.69
CA ALA A 142 -5.17 3.18 13.88
C ALA A 142 -4.66 1.76 13.62
N ALA A 143 -4.89 1.22 12.41
CA ALA A 143 -4.50 -0.12 12.02
C ALA A 143 -3.02 -0.25 11.65
N ALA A 144 -2.40 0.81 11.14
CA ALA A 144 -1.02 0.82 10.69
C ALA A 144 -0.04 0.88 11.87
N ARG A 145 0.82 -0.14 11.99
CA ARG A 145 1.87 -0.16 13.03
C ARG A 145 3.04 0.74 12.67
N GLN A 146 3.41 0.83 11.39
CA GLN A 146 4.61 1.52 10.93
C GLN A 146 4.33 2.58 9.87
N ARG A 147 3.57 2.25 8.81
CA ARG A 147 3.44 3.10 7.62
C ARG A 147 2.02 3.18 7.09
N VAL A 148 1.66 4.34 6.56
CA VAL A 148 0.49 4.52 5.70
C VAL A 148 0.94 5.20 4.42
N LEU A 149 0.62 4.61 3.26
CA LEU A 149 0.87 5.22 1.95
C LEU A 149 -0.46 5.47 1.25
N ILE A 150 -0.66 6.71 0.81
CA ILE A 150 -1.91 7.11 0.15
C ILE A 150 -1.57 7.77 -1.18
N ARG A 151 -2.03 7.20 -2.29
CA ARG A 151 -2.10 7.93 -3.53
C ARG A 151 -3.41 8.71 -3.58
N ALA A 152 -3.31 10.02 -3.69
CA ALA A 152 -4.45 10.93 -3.74
C ALA A 152 -4.39 11.80 -5.00
N LEU A 153 -5.57 12.27 -5.46
CA LEU A 153 -5.71 13.31 -6.43
C LEU A 153 -5.67 14.66 -5.69
N ASP A 154 -4.80 15.57 -6.14
CA ASP A 154 -4.75 16.94 -5.61
C ASP A 154 -5.69 17.86 -6.38
N PRO A 155 -6.82 18.28 -5.81
CA PRO A 155 -7.76 19.21 -6.47
C PRO A 155 -7.19 20.62 -6.64
N GLY A 156 -6.13 20.97 -5.90
CA GLY A 156 -5.45 22.28 -5.95
C GLY A 156 -4.42 22.41 -7.08
N ALA A 157 -4.16 21.34 -7.85
CA ALA A 157 -3.12 21.34 -8.88
C ALA A 157 -3.52 22.02 -10.22
N GLY A 158 -4.44 22.97 -10.18
CA GLY A 158 -4.82 23.81 -11.34
C GLY A 158 -5.31 23.01 -12.55
N ALA A 159 -4.76 23.31 -13.75
CA ALA A 159 -5.19 22.64 -14.99
C ALA A 159 -5.01 21.11 -14.96
N ARG A 160 -4.00 20.60 -14.27
CA ARG A 160 -3.80 19.15 -14.08
C ARG A 160 -4.95 18.52 -13.30
N ALA A 161 -5.45 19.19 -12.25
CA ALA A 161 -6.60 18.73 -11.47
C ALA A 161 -7.85 18.67 -12.34
N ALA A 162 -8.13 19.70 -13.13
CA ALA A 162 -9.27 19.76 -14.04
C ALA A 162 -9.24 18.59 -15.04
N LEU A 163 -8.09 18.34 -15.66
CA LEU A 163 -7.88 17.23 -16.59
C LEU A 163 -8.10 15.87 -15.91
N THR A 164 -7.52 15.68 -14.71
CA THR A 164 -7.66 14.43 -13.96
C THR A 164 -9.11 14.17 -13.58
N LEU A 165 -9.80 15.19 -13.07
CA LEU A 165 -11.22 15.09 -12.71
C LEU A 165 -12.11 14.80 -13.93
N GLY A 166 -11.83 15.44 -15.07
CA GLY A 166 -12.52 15.17 -16.33
C GLY A 166 -12.33 13.72 -16.76
N TRP A 167 -11.11 13.20 -16.72
CA TRP A 167 -10.80 11.82 -17.05
C TRP A 167 -11.46 10.81 -16.10
N GLU A 168 -11.39 11.05 -14.80
CA GLU A 168 -12.03 10.19 -13.79
C GLU A 168 -13.55 10.15 -13.97
N ARG A 169 -14.20 11.29 -14.19
CA ARG A 169 -15.65 11.35 -14.46
C ARG A 169 -16.04 10.62 -15.74
N LEU A 170 -15.26 10.78 -16.80
CA LEU A 170 -15.50 10.08 -18.08
C LEU A 170 -15.29 8.57 -17.93
N SER A 171 -14.19 8.14 -17.32
CA SER A 171 -13.89 6.72 -17.09
C SER A 171 -14.97 6.01 -16.28
N ARG A 172 -15.58 6.73 -15.33
CA ARG A 172 -16.69 6.18 -14.52
C ARG A 172 -18.00 6.06 -15.27
N ARG A 173 -18.30 7.01 -16.15
CA ARG A 173 -19.50 6.91 -17.02
C ARG A 173 -19.44 5.70 -17.95
N LEU A 174 -18.23 5.29 -18.32
CA LEU A 174 -17.97 4.13 -19.19
C LEU A 174 -17.74 2.83 -18.40
N SER A 175 -17.72 2.89 -17.07
CA SER A 175 -17.49 1.73 -16.19
C SER A 175 -18.83 1.17 -15.67
N PRO A 176 -18.92 -0.15 -15.41
CA PRO A 176 -20.06 -0.76 -14.72
C PRO A 176 -20.34 -0.19 -13.31
N HIS A 177 -19.41 0.58 -12.77
CA HIS A 177 -19.53 1.29 -11.48
C HIS A 177 -20.05 2.73 -11.68
N ALA A 178 -20.90 2.97 -12.69
CA ALA A 178 -21.58 4.23 -12.93
C ALA A 178 -22.36 4.64 -11.67
N GLY A 179 -21.98 5.76 -11.05
CA GLY A 179 -22.61 6.26 -9.82
C GLY A 179 -21.63 6.55 -8.66
N ALA A 180 -20.41 6.06 -8.72
CA ALA A 180 -19.40 6.42 -7.71
C ALA A 180 -19.01 7.90 -7.84
N VAL A 181 -19.10 8.62 -6.73
CA VAL A 181 -18.75 10.05 -6.63
C VAL A 181 -17.26 10.22 -6.88
N VAL A 182 -16.85 11.27 -7.59
CA VAL A 182 -15.45 11.71 -7.65
C VAL A 182 -15.33 12.94 -6.75
N ASN A 183 -14.85 12.72 -5.54
CA ASN A 183 -14.82 13.72 -4.48
C ASN A 183 -13.41 13.81 -3.87
N PRO A 184 -12.42 14.35 -4.60
CA PRO A 184 -11.09 14.52 -4.07
C PRO A 184 -11.07 15.64 -3.02
N ARG A 185 -10.30 15.43 -1.97
CA ARG A 185 -10.02 16.41 -0.92
C ARG A 185 -8.56 16.85 -0.99
N PRO A 186 -8.22 18.04 -0.48
CA PRO A 186 -6.84 18.48 -0.40
C PRO A 186 -5.97 17.45 0.32
N PRO A 187 -4.82 17.02 -0.24
CA PRO A 187 -3.92 16.05 0.38
C PRO A 187 -3.47 16.46 1.78
N ALA A 188 -3.41 17.77 2.05
CA ALA A 188 -3.07 18.31 3.35
C ALA A 188 -4.03 17.88 4.46
N GLU A 189 -5.31 17.65 4.17
CA GLU A 189 -6.29 17.19 5.15
C GLU A 189 -6.03 15.74 5.58
N ALA A 190 -5.73 14.86 4.63
CA ALA A 190 -5.33 13.49 4.96
C ALA A 190 -4.02 13.48 5.76
N ALA A 191 -3.06 14.34 5.37
CA ALA A 191 -1.80 14.49 6.10
C ALA A 191 -1.99 14.99 7.51
N ALA A 192 -2.94 15.92 7.76
CA ALA A 192 -3.25 16.40 9.10
C ALA A 192 -3.78 15.26 10.00
N ILE A 193 -4.75 14.47 9.51
CA ILE A 193 -5.28 13.31 10.25
C ILE A 193 -4.17 12.31 10.62
N LEU A 194 -3.23 12.06 9.70
CA LEU A 194 -2.12 11.14 9.96
C LEU A 194 -1.12 11.73 10.96
N ARG A 195 -0.84 13.05 10.92
CA ARG A 195 0.02 13.72 11.92
C ARG A 195 -0.62 13.69 13.30
N ASP A 196 -1.91 13.96 13.40
CA ASP A 196 -2.67 13.88 14.66
C ASP A 196 -2.65 12.46 15.25
N ALA A 197 -2.53 11.45 14.39
CA ALA A 197 -2.34 10.04 14.79
C ALA A 197 -0.87 9.67 15.10
N GLY A 198 0.05 10.64 15.14
CA GLY A 198 1.44 10.47 15.53
C GLY A 198 2.39 10.03 14.41
N PHE A 199 2.03 10.20 13.14
CA PHE A 199 2.91 9.92 12.01
C PHE A 199 3.72 11.15 11.58
N VAL A 200 4.95 10.92 11.14
CA VAL A 200 5.70 11.88 10.32
C VAL A 200 5.23 11.73 8.88
N VAL A 201 4.76 12.83 8.27
CA VAL A 201 4.08 12.80 6.98
C VAL A 201 4.79 13.65 5.95
N THR A 202 5.04 13.09 4.77
CA THR A 202 5.50 13.77 3.57
C THR A 202 4.47 13.66 2.46
N ILE A 203 4.39 14.69 1.61
CA ILE A 203 3.56 14.69 0.40
C ILE A 203 4.50 14.99 -0.77
N ALA A 204 4.50 14.11 -1.76
CA ALA A 204 5.35 14.26 -2.94
C ALA A 204 4.53 14.11 -4.23
N PRO A 205 4.89 14.78 -5.33
CA PRO A 205 4.28 14.56 -6.63
C PRO A 205 4.41 13.09 -7.05
N CYS A 206 3.30 12.50 -7.52
CA CYS A 206 3.24 11.11 -7.98
C CYS A 206 2.60 11.03 -9.37
N HIS A 207 3.11 11.82 -10.31
CA HIS A 207 2.55 11.98 -11.65
C HIS A 207 3.60 11.97 -12.77
N ALA A 208 4.84 11.57 -12.49
CA ALA A 208 5.92 11.59 -13.47
C ALA A 208 5.53 10.87 -14.79
N GLY A 209 5.68 11.57 -15.92
CA GLY A 209 5.31 11.07 -17.26
C GLY A 209 3.81 10.98 -17.50
N THR A 210 2.96 11.57 -16.65
CA THR A 210 1.51 11.65 -16.83
C THR A 210 1.01 13.10 -16.68
N PRO A 211 -0.11 13.47 -17.31
CA PRO A 211 -0.70 14.80 -17.15
C PRO A 211 -1.51 14.94 -15.87
N PHE A 212 -1.62 13.90 -15.05
CA PHE A 212 -2.52 13.82 -13.90
C PHE A 212 -1.98 14.56 -12.66
N ALA A 213 -2.89 14.96 -11.78
CA ALA A 213 -2.62 15.71 -10.54
C ALA A 213 -2.53 14.77 -9.33
N ASN A 214 -1.71 13.73 -9.42
CA ASN A 214 -1.59 12.76 -8.35
C ASN A 214 -0.40 13.06 -7.44
N VAL A 215 -0.58 12.83 -6.14
CA VAL A 215 0.43 12.88 -5.11
C VAL A 215 0.51 11.56 -4.36
N LEU A 216 1.66 11.27 -3.79
CA LEU A 216 1.85 10.20 -2.81
C LEU A 216 2.06 10.84 -1.44
N ILE A 217 1.19 10.52 -0.51
CA ILE A 217 1.33 10.83 0.91
C ILE A 217 2.00 9.62 1.54
N THR A 218 3.17 9.82 2.13
CA THR A 218 3.87 8.78 2.89
C THR A 218 3.91 9.20 4.34
N ALA A 219 3.34 8.38 5.20
CA ALA A 219 3.30 8.57 6.64
C ALA A 219 4.04 7.42 7.32
N SER A 220 4.99 7.72 8.19
CA SER A 220 5.76 6.72 8.93
C SER A 220 5.73 7.05 10.42
N ARG A 221 5.59 6.04 11.26
CA ARG A 221 5.78 6.25 12.70
C ARG A 221 7.25 6.53 12.98
N PRO A 222 7.57 7.45 13.90
CA PRO A 222 8.93 7.63 14.37
C PRO A 222 9.49 6.30 14.88
N ALA A 223 10.75 6.02 14.57
CA ALA A 223 11.43 4.88 15.18
C ALA A 223 11.41 5.07 16.70
N VAL A 224 10.92 4.08 17.44
CA VAL A 224 11.07 4.08 18.89
C VAL A 224 12.57 3.95 19.15
N PRO A 225 13.21 4.92 19.84
CA PRO A 225 14.63 4.77 20.16
C PRO A 225 14.80 3.48 20.94
N SER A 226 15.73 2.62 20.49
CA SER A 226 16.09 1.45 21.24
C SER A 226 16.52 1.87 22.65
N PRO A 227 16.04 1.21 23.71
CA PRO A 227 16.51 1.51 25.06
C PRO A 227 18.04 1.45 25.07
N PRO A 228 18.73 2.38 25.74
CA PRO A 228 20.18 2.34 25.82
C PRO A 228 20.61 0.94 26.32
N ALA A 229 21.57 0.36 25.62
CA ALA A 229 22.16 -0.90 26.05
C ALA A 229 22.58 -0.76 27.51
N VAL A 230 22.00 -1.57 28.40
CA VAL A 230 22.36 -1.58 29.82
C VAL A 230 23.82 -2.04 29.89
N PRO A 231 24.76 -1.17 30.30
CA PRO A 231 26.15 -1.61 30.46
C PRO A 231 26.22 -2.57 31.62
N GLY A 232 26.64 -3.78 31.37
CA GLY A 232 27.13 -4.68 32.41
C GLY A 232 26.14 -5.71 32.95
N CYS A 233 25.89 -6.75 32.18
CA CYS A 233 25.71 -8.08 32.77
C CYS A 233 26.83 -8.98 32.22
N CYS A 234 27.99 -8.88 32.79
CA CYS A 234 29.01 -9.93 32.60
C CYS A 234 28.40 -11.27 33.00
N PRO A 235 28.42 -12.28 32.16
CA PRO A 235 28.05 -13.62 32.60
C PRO A 235 29.05 -14.08 33.68
N ARG A 236 28.53 -14.26 34.89
CA ARG A 236 29.33 -14.87 36.00
C ARG A 236 29.90 -16.19 35.46
N ALA A 237 31.25 -16.27 35.48
CA ALA A 237 31.98 -17.48 35.23
C ALA A 237 31.44 -18.58 36.13
N ARG A 238 31.06 -19.71 35.56
CA ARG A 238 30.69 -20.92 36.31
C ARG A 238 31.91 -21.38 37.10
N PRO A 239 31.78 -21.68 38.40
CA PRO A 239 32.90 -22.28 39.18
C PRO A 239 33.25 -23.62 38.58
N GLY A 240 34.54 -23.79 38.31
CA GLY A 240 35.12 -25.01 37.72
C GLY A 240 34.84 -26.24 38.57
N THR A 241 34.38 -27.29 37.92
CA THR A 241 34.28 -28.64 38.44
C THR A 241 35.70 -29.11 38.82
N ARG A 242 35.94 -29.32 40.13
CA ARG A 242 37.16 -29.93 40.63
C ARG A 242 37.22 -31.38 40.13
N HIS A 243 38.24 -31.67 39.34
CA HIS A 243 38.63 -33.04 39.01
C HIS A 243 39.24 -33.68 40.27
N ASN A 244 38.61 -34.75 40.71
CA ASN A 244 39.17 -35.62 41.77
C ASN A 244 39.97 -36.72 41.06
N PRO A 245 41.26 -36.94 41.42
CA PRO A 245 42.06 -38.05 40.89
C PRO A 245 41.65 -39.39 41.57
N PRO A 246 41.79 -40.54 40.86
CA PRO A 246 41.48 -41.85 41.44
C PRO A 246 42.50 -42.23 42.49
N ALA A 247 42.02 -42.78 43.60
CA ALA A 247 42.82 -43.37 44.68
C ALA A 247 43.38 -44.74 44.26
N PRO A 248 44.47 -45.19 44.91
CA PRO A 248 45.26 -46.35 44.56
C PRO A 248 44.61 -47.71 44.71
#